data_4b9e7701aff7595f97541205fb8a9487
#
_entry.id   4b9e7701aff7595f97541205fb8a9487
#
_cell.length_a   1.000
_cell.length_b   1.000
_cell.length_c   1.000
_cell.angle_alpha   90.00
_cell.angle_beta   90.00
_cell.angle_gamma   90.00
#
_symmetry.space_group_name_H-M   'P 1'
#
loop_
_entity.id
_entity.type
_entity.pdbx_description
1 polymer ?
#
loop_
_entity_poly.entity_id
_entity_poly.type
_entity_poly.pdbx_seq_one_letter_code
_entity_poly.pdbx_strand_id
1 'polypeptide(L)'
;KTKIKNYPAGYEKKHPWLKEVDSLALANEQVHVERAYRKIFGESKTGFPKFKSKHGSRKSYTTNVVNVNIRILEGKLRLPKVRTVKIRLHREIPAGWTLKSVTVSMDPSGKYYASLLFAFESCENQAGTVWEEKVLGIDYAMHGMAVLSTGEKCENPGYYRQAQERLGREHRRMSHCRKGSRNYQKQKRKVARCHEMVRNQRKAYQHKLSFRLA
;
A
#
# COMPACT_ATOMS: atom_id res chain seq x y z
N LYS A 1 15.04 32.57 1.40
CA LYS A 1 14.32 31.30 1.78
C LYS A 1 12.91 31.69 2.19
N THR A 2 11.97 31.71 1.23
CA THR A 2 10.56 31.96 1.50
C THR A 2 10.02 30.75 2.23
N LYS A 3 9.81 30.84 3.54
CA LYS A 3 9.05 29.85 4.30
C LYS A 3 7.66 29.81 3.65
N ILE A 4 7.27 28.68 3.10
CA ILE A 4 5.90 28.45 2.67
C ILE A 4 5.05 28.54 3.94
N LYS A 5 4.48 29.74 4.13
CA LYS A 5 3.68 30.04 5.32
C LYS A 5 2.35 29.31 5.20
N ASN A 6 2.17 28.40 6.14
CA ASN A 6 0.89 28.07 6.73
C ASN A 6 -0.16 27.50 5.81
N TYR A 7 0.03 26.26 5.56
CA TYR A 7 -1.05 25.36 5.32
C TYR A 7 -1.67 24.95 6.69
N PRO A 8 -2.95 24.77 6.84
CA PRO A 8 -4.04 24.81 5.83
C PRO A 8 -4.96 26.04 5.92
N ALA A 9 -4.86 26.87 6.96
CA ALA A 9 -5.86 27.92 7.24
C ALA A 9 -6.09 28.94 6.10
N GLY A 10 -5.07 29.26 5.33
CA GLY A 10 -5.19 30.19 4.21
C GLY A 10 -5.95 29.62 2.99
N TYR A 11 -5.81 28.31 2.75
CA TYR A 11 -6.45 27.64 1.62
C TYR A 11 -7.91 27.31 1.88
N GLU A 12 -8.29 27.02 3.14
CA GLU A 12 -9.67 26.75 3.52
C GLU A 12 -10.60 27.96 3.29
N LYS A 13 -10.07 29.19 3.35
CA LYS A 13 -10.82 30.41 3.01
C LYS A 13 -11.14 30.51 1.51
N LYS A 14 -10.17 30.12 0.65
CA LYS A 14 -10.32 30.13 -0.81
C LYS A 14 -11.09 28.91 -1.33
N HIS A 15 -10.99 27.79 -0.63
CA HIS A 15 -11.57 26.50 -1.03
C HIS A 15 -12.34 25.87 0.12
N PRO A 16 -13.58 26.31 0.40
CA PRO A 16 -14.38 25.87 1.56
C PRO A 16 -14.59 24.36 1.65
N TRP A 17 -14.59 23.65 0.52
CA TRP A 17 -14.72 22.20 0.46
C TRP A 17 -13.56 21.44 1.15
N LEU A 18 -12.40 22.08 1.34
CA LEU A 18 -11.27 21.47 2.08
C LEU A 18 -11.61 21.22 3.55
N LYS A 19 -12.60 21.94 4.12
CA LYS A 19 -13.07 21.71 5.48
C LYS A 19 -13.74 20.34 5.67
N GLU A 20 -14.20 19.72 4.57
CA GLU A 20 -14.77 18.36 4.58
C GLU A 20 -13.68 17.29 4.71
N VAL A 21 -12.44 17.62 4.37
CA VAL A 21 -11.29 16.72 4.41
C VAL A 21 -10.57 16.82 5.75
N ASP A 22 -9.94 15.72 6.17
CA ASP A 22 -9.09 15.72 7.36
C ASP A 22 -7.87 16.61 7.17
N SER A 23 -7.70 17.61 8.05
CA SER A 23 -6.62 18.59 7.99
C SER A 23 -5.22 17.97 8.10
N LEU A 24 -5.07 16.89 8.89
CA LEU A 24 -3.80 16.17 9.00
C LEU A 24 -3.47 15.38 7.72
N ALA A 25 -4.48 14.86 7.04
CA ALA A 25 -4.28 14.23 5.74
C ALA A 25 -3.84 15.25 4.69
N LEU A 26 -4.41 16.45 4.70
CA LEU A 26 -3.99 17.54 3.82
C LEU A 26 -2.55 17.99 4.12
N ALA A 27 -2.18 18.12 5.39
CA ALA A 27 -0.82 18.46 5.81
C ALA A 27 0.21 17.40 5.34
N ASN A 28 -0.13 16.12 5.43
CA ASN A 28 0.72 15.03 4.91
C ASN A 28 0.93 15.12 3.40
N GLU A 29 -0.10 15.47 2.63
CA GLU A 29 0.05 15.63 1.17
C GLU A 29 0.97 16.83 0.83
N GLN A 30 0.95 17.90 1.60
CA GLN A 30 1.90 19.00 1.45
C GLN A 30 3.34 18.54 1.69
N VAL A 31 3.58 17.76 2.74
CA VAL A 31 4.91 17.17 3.03
C VAL A 31 5.35 16.23 1.88
N HIS A 32 4.43 15.49 1.28
CA HIS A 32 4.74 14.64 0.13
C HIS A 32 5.17 15.44 -1.09
N VAL A 33 4.50 16.55 -1.39
CA VAL A 33 4.88 17.47 -2.47
C VAL A 33 6.26 18.06 -2.19
N GLU A 34 6.51 18.54 -0.98
CA GLU A 34 7.78 19.11 -0.58
C GLU A 34 8.94 18.10 -0.72
N ARG A 35 8.73 16.85 -0.27
CA ARG A 35 9.71 15.77 -0.46
C ARG A 35 9.98 15.47 -1.93
N ALA A 36 8.93 15.46 -2.76
CA ALA A 36 9.07 15.21 -4.18
C ALA A 36 9.94 16.29 -4.86
N TYR A 37 9.74 17.57 -4.50
CA TYR A 37 10.57 18.66 -5.00
C TYR A 37 12.01 18.61 -4.46
N ARG A 38 12.20 18.34 -3.17
CA ARG A 38 13.55 18.17 -2.61
C ARG A 38 14.33 17.06 -3.34
N LYS A 39 13.66 15.98 -3.70
CA LYS A 39 14.28 14.87 -4.43
C LYS A 39 14.80 15.30 -5.79
N ILE A 40 14.06 16.14 -6.53
CA ILE A 40 14.50 16.67 -7.83
C ILE A 40 15.78 17.50 -7.69
N PHE A 41 15.83 18.37 -6.67
CA PHE A 41 16.99 19.23 -6.47
C PHE A 41 18.20 18.52 -5.85
N GLY A 42 17.98 17.36 -5.20
CA GLY A 42 19.04 16.56 -4.58
C GLY A 42 19.58 15.43 -5.44
N GLU A 43 18.81 14.93 -6.41
CA GLU A 43 19.16 13.76 -7.23
C GLU A 43 19.07 14.10 -8.71
N SER A 44 20.21 14.11 -9.41
CA SER A 44 20.30 14.50 -10.85
C SER A 44 19.49 13.63 -11.83
N LYS A 45 19.06 12.43 -11.42
CA LYS A 45 18.30 11.49 -12.28
C LYS A 45 16.80 11.49 -12.02
N THR A 46 16.29 12.35 -11.13
CA THR A 46 14.86 12.37 -10.77
C THR A 46 14.12 13.39 -11.61
N GLY A 47 13.12 12.95 -12.37
CA GLY A 47 12.26 13.84 -13.16
C GLY A 47 11.22 14.60 -12.32
N PHE A 48 10.62 15.65 -12.90
CA PHE A 48 9.60 16.45 -12.23
C PHE A 48 8.39 15.63 -11.76
N PRO A 49 7.81 15.95 -10.58
CA PRO A 49 6.63 15.30 -10.07
C PRO A 49 5.46 15.48 -11.04
N LYS A 50 4.76 14.38 -11.32
CA LYS A 50 3.53 14.43 -12.12
C LYS A 50 2.31 14.59 -11.23
N PHE A 51 1.36 15.43 -11.64
CA PHE A 51 0.09 15.55 -10.93
C PHE A 51 -0.66 14.23 -10.89
N LYS A 52 -1.12 13.86 -9.71
CA LYS A 52 -1.98 12.70 -9.52
C LYS A 52 -3.39 13.04 -9.99
N SER A 53 -3.89 12.36 -11.01
CA SER A 53 -5.26 12.53 -11.48
C SER A 53 -6.25 11.68 -10.66
N LYS A 54 -7.50 12.16 -10.54
CA LYS A 54 -8.59 11.41 -9.89
C LYS A 54 -8.82 10.02 -10.50
N HIS A 55 -8.54 9.85 -11.78
CA HIS A 55 -8.82 8.63 -12.53
C HIS A 55 -7.63 7.67 -12.66
N GLY A 56 -6.41 8.17 -12.62
CA GLY A 56 -5.19 7.40 -12.86
C GLY A 56 -4.35 7.07 -11.62
N SER A 57 -4.57 7.75 -10.50
CA SER A 57 -3.74 7.61 -9.30
C SER A 57 -4.25 6.53 -8.35
N ARG A 58 -3.32 5.94 -7.59
CA ARG A 58 -3.65 5.13 -6.43
C ARG A 58 -4.42 6.01 -5.42
N LYS A 59 -5.59 5.57 -5.02
CA LYS A 59 -6.42 6.29 -4.06
C LYS A 59 -5.97 5.91 -2.66
N SER A 60 -5.24 6.79 -2.01
CA SER A 60 -4.80 6.61 -0.62
C SER A 60 -4.57 7.96 0.04
N TYR A 61 -4.77 8.02 1.34
CA TYR A 61 -4.38 9.15 2.18
C TYR A 61 -3.85 8.65 3.50
N THR A 62 -2.98 9.44 4.14
CA THR A 62 -2.42 9.14 5.45
C THR A 62 -2.83 10.24 6.43
N THR A 63 -3.29 9.84 7.60
CA THR A 63 -3.60 10.75 8.71
C THR A 63 -2.84 10.34 9.96
N ASN A 64 -2.38 11.31 10.73
CA ASN A 64 -1.59 11.10 11.94
C ASN A 64 -2.47 11.09 13.19
N VAL A 65 -2.01 10.41 14.22
CA VAL A 65 -2.66 10.44 15.54
C VAL A 65 -2.19 11.69 16.29
N VAL A 66 -3.14 12.56 16.60
CA VAL A 66 -2.95 13.75 17.43
C VAL A 66 -4.15 13.87 18.38
N ASN A 67 -3.90 14.05 19.66
CA ASN A 67 -4.94 14.19 20.68
C ASN A 67 -6.03 13.10 20.58
N VAL A 68 -5.61 11.87 20.34
CA VAL A 68 -6.50 10.68 20.30
C VAL A 68 -7.64 10.81 19.28
N ASN A 69 -7.43 11.53 18.17
CA ASN A 69 -8.38 11.71 17.08
C ASN A 69 -8.68 10.41 16.33
N ILE A 70 -7.79 9.41 16.42
CA ILE A 70 -7.93 8.08 15.84
C ILE A 70 -7.92 7.05 16.95
N ARG A 71 -8.92 6.14 16.95
CA ARG A 71 -9.02 5.05 17.94
C ARG A 71 -9.42 3.74 17.27
N ILE A 72 -8.92 2.65 17.81
CA ILE A 72 -9.34 1.29 17.46
C ILE A 72 -10.12 0.74 18.64
N LEU A 73 -11.39 0.40 18.43
CA LEU A 73 -12.29 -0.10 19.45
C LEU A 73 -13.05 -1.31 18.87
N GLU A 74 -12.91 -2.46 19.50
CA GLU A 74 -13.72 -3.67 19.21
C GLU A 74 -13.97 -3.96 17.72
N GLY A 75 -12.90 -4.03 16.93
CA GLY A 75 -13.01 -4.28 15.49
C GLY A 75 -13.53 -3.09 14.67
N LYS A 76 -13.53 -1.90 15.24
CA LYS A 76 -13.91 -0.65 14.59
C LYS A 76 -12.74 0.33 14.63
N LEU A 77 -12.54 1.05 13.54
CA LEU A 77 -11.57 2.14 13.43
C LEU A 77 -12.32 3.47 13.33
N ARG A 78 -12.07 4.35 14.30
CA ARG A 78 -12.57 5.73 14.26
C ARG A 78 -11.54 6.59 13.54
N LEU A 79 -11.97 7.30 12.51
CA LEU A 79 -11.16 8.22 11.71
C LEU A 79 -11.75 9.63 11.74
N PRO A 80 -10.92 10.68 11.66
CA PRO A 80 -11.41 12.05 11.49
C PRO A 80 -12.30 12.14 10.24
N LYS A 81 -13.35 12.92 10.31
CA LYS A 81 -14.34 13.18 9.24
C LYS A 81 -15.12 11.94 8.75
N VAL A 82 -14.54 10.75 8.73
CA VAL A 82 -15.20 9.51 8.27
C VAL A 82 -15.98 8.81 9.37
N ARG A 83 -15.79 9.20 10.66
CA ARG A 83 -16.39 8.58 11.84
C ARG A 83 -15.87 7.16 12.08
N THR A 84 -16.75 6.22 12.42
CA THR A 84 -16.40 4.85 12.85
C THR A 84 -16.70 3.87 11.73
N VAL A 85 -15.68 3.09 11.32
CA VAL A 85 -15.76 2.07 10.26
C VAL A 85 -15.41 0.71 10.84
N LYS A 86 -16.17 -0.33 10.48
CA LYS A 86 -15.82 -1.72 10.81
C LYS A 86 -14.54 -2.11 10.07
N ILE A 87 -13.60 -2.69 10.81
CA ILE A 87 -12.35 -3.23 10.26
C ILE A 87 -12.18 -4.69 10.66
N ARG A 88 -11.43 -5.43 9.85
CA ARG A 88 -10.95 -6.76 10.19
C ARG A 88 -9.46 -6.67 10.44
N LEU A 89 -9.06 -6.78 11.69
CA LEU A 89 -7.64 -6.91 12.06
C LEU A 89 -7.17 -8.30 11.67
N HIS A 90 -5.97 -8.38 11.09
CA HIS A 90 -5.36 -9.67 10.71
C HIS A 90 -4.49 -10.26 11.83
N ARG A 91 -4.17 -9.45 12.83
CA ARG A 91 -3.45 -9.83 14.06
C ARG A 91 -3.91 -8.95 15.22
N GLU A 92 -3.74 -9.43 16.42
CA GLU A 92 -3.93 -8.65 17.63
C GLU A 92 -2.84 -7.57 17.74
N ILE A 93 -3.20 -6.46 18.38
CA ILE A 93 -2.27 -5.36 18.63
C ILE A 93 -1.66 -5.61 20.00
N PRO A 94 -0.33 -5.81 20.11
CA PRO A 94 0.31 -6.03 21.39
C PRO A 94 0.13 -4.84 22.35
N ALA A 95 0.05 -5.12 23.64
CA ALA A 95 0.01 -4.09 24.66
C ALA A 95 1.30 -3.23 24.61
N GLY A 96 1.19 -1.96 24.93
CA GLY A 96 2.34 -1.02 24.89
C GLY A 96 2.65 -0.42 23.52
N TRP A 97 2.03 -0.91 22.43
CA TRP A 97 2.22 -0.32 21.12
C TRP A 97 1.38 0.95 20.95
N THR A 98 2.05 2.02 20.51
CA THR A 98 1.41 3.34 20.31
C THR A 98 1.11 3.57 18.84
N LEU A 99 -0.16 3.77 18.49
CA LEU A 99 -0.58 4.11 17.12
C LEU A 99 -0.09 5.52 16.75
N LYS A 100 0.65 5.66 15.65
CA LYS A 100 1.21 6.93 15.15
C LYS A 100 0.46 7.48 13.95
N SER A 101 0.12 6.64 13.00
CA SER A 101 -0.61 7.06 11.80
C SER A 101 -1.43 5.94 11.19
N VAL A 102 -2.40 6.31 10.38
CA VAL A 102 -3.23 5.39 9.61
C VAL A 102 -3.21 5.82 8.14
N THR A 103 -2.87 4.88 7.25
CA THR A 103 -2.98 5.08 5.81
C THR A 103 -4.16 4.28 5.29
N VAL A 104 -5.18 4.97 4.81
CA VAL A 104 -6.33 4.35 4.15
C VAL A 104 -6.08 4.31 2.66
N SER A 105 -6.30 3.16 2.04
CA SER A 105 -6.14 2.96 0.60
C SER A 105 -7.29 2.19 0.00
N MET A 106 -7.59 2.46 -1.28
CA MET A 106 -8.57 1.73 -2.05
C MET A 106 -7.90 1.05 -3.24
N ASP A 107 -8.06 -0.26 -3.33
CA ASP A 107 -7.58 -1.03 -4.47
C ASP A 107 -8.52 -0.89 -5.68
N PRO A 108 -8.02 -1.10 -6.91
CA PRO A 108 -8.84 -1.09 -8.12
C PRO A 108 -10.01 -2.09 -8.10
N SER A 109 -9.92 -3.14 -7.29
CA SER A 109 -11.01 -4.09 -7.04
C SER A 109 -12.18 -3.52 -6.25
N GLY A 110 -12.00 -2.30 -5.66
CA GLY A 110 -12.98 -1.60 -4.83
C GLY A 110 -12.93 -1.96 -3.35
N LYS A 111 -11.90 -2.70 -2.91
CA LYS A 111 -11.66 -3.00 -1.50
C LYS A 111 -10.88 -1.87 -0.83
N TYR A 112 -11.21 -1.61 0.44
CA TYR A 112 -10.50 -0.65 1.27
C TYR A 112 -9.59 -1.38 2.25
N TYR A 113 -8.42 -0.79 2.48
CA TYR A 113 -7.43 -1.27 3.42
C TYR A 113 -6.96 -0.13 4.31
N ALA A 114 -6.69 -0.42 5.58
CA ALA A 114 -6.05 0.48 6.52
C ALA A 114 -4.71 -0.10 6.94
N SER A 115 -3.62 0.62 6.67
CA SER A 115 -2.30 0.32 7.22
C SER A 115 -2.09 1.14 8.48
N LEU A 116 -1.88 0.46 9.60
CA LEU A 116 -1.71 1.06 10.92
C LEU A 116 -0.20 1.08 11.24
N LEU A 117 0.35 2.25 11.50
CA LEU A 117 1.73 2.42 11.92
C LEU A 117 1.79 2.56 13.42
N PHE A 118 2.51 1.65 14.06
CA PHE A 118 2.75 1.68 15.51
C PHE A 118 4.20 2.00 15.80
N ALA A 119 4.45 2.68 16.93
CA ALA A 119 5.75 2.74 17.59
C ALA A 119 5.72 1.82 18.80
N PHE A 120 6.81 1.15 19.06
CA PHE A 120 7.04 0.32 20.24
C PHE A 120 8.51 0.43 20.65
N GLU A 121 8.78 0.23 21.91
CA GLU A 121 10.16 0.10 22.41
C GLU A 121 10.65 -1.29 22.07
N SER A 122 11.66 -1.38 21.20
CA SER A 122 12.34 -2.67 20.97
C SER A 122 13.54 -2.76 21.90
N CYS A 123 13.64 -3.87 22.64
CA CYS A 123 14.94 -4.26 23.15
C CYS A 123 15.79 -4.60 21.93
N GLU A 124 16.94 -3.96 21.77
CA GLU A 124 17.90 -4.30 20.74
C GLU A 124 18.29 -5.77 20.95
N ASN A 125 17.78 -6.65 20.10
CA ASN A 125 18.35 -7.97 20.00
C ASN A 125 19.77 -7.76 19.47
N GLN A 126 20.76 -7.99 20.33
CA GLN A 126 22.16 -8.09 19.90
C GLN A 126 22.18 -9.08 18.74
N ALA A 127 22.57 -8.61 17.57
CA ALA A 127 22.72 -9.49 16.42
C ALA A 127 23.67 -10.60 16.83
N GLY A 128 23.13 -11.80 16.99
CA GLY A 128 23.95 -12.97 17.30
C GLY A 128 24.98 -13.16 16.22
N THR A 129 26.15 -13.70 16.58
CA THR A 129 27.19 -14.04 15.62
C THR A 129 26.60 -14.96 14.55
N VAL A 130 26.63 -14.55 13.30
CA VAL A 130 26.17 -15.37 12.18
C VAL A 130 27.24 -16.43 11.93
N TRP A 131 26.90 -17.69 12.20
CA TRP A 131 27.77 -18.82 11.90
C TRP A 131 27.70 -19.15 10.41
N GLU A 132 28.81 -19.38 9.75
CA GLU A 132 28.86 -19.71 8.32
C GLU A 132 27.99 -20.92 7.95
N GLU A 133 27.87 -21.90 8.85
CA GLU A 133 27.01 -23.08 8.68
C GLU A 133 25.49 -22.74 8.61
N LYS A 134 25.10 -21.55 9.00
CA LYS A 134 23.71 -21.06 8.94
C LYS A 134 23.44 -20.11 7.76
N VAL A 135 24.38 -20.01 6.83
CA VAL A 135 24.25 -19.15 5.65
C VAL A 135 23.75 -19.96 4.47
N LEU A 136 22.64 -19.54 3.88
CA LEU A 136 22.06 -20.14 2.70
C LEU A 136 22.23 -19.18 1.49
N GLY A 137 22.96 -19.62 0.47
CA GLY A 137 23.06 -18.92 -0.81
C GLY A 137 21.80 -19.13 -1.64
N ILE A 138 21.23 -18.04 -2.21
CA ILE A 138 20.04 -18.09 -3.05
C ILE A 138 20.34 -17.39 -4.36
N ASP A 139 20.23 -18.11 -5.48
CA ASP A 139 20.36 -17.55 -6.84
C ASP A 139 18.99 -17.53 -7.55
N TYR A 140 18.75 -16.48 -8.33
CA TYR A 140 17.51 -16.36 -9.12
C TYR A 140 17.62 -17.20 -10.40
N ALA A 141 16.68 -18.14 -10.57
CA ALA A 141 16.68 -19.06 -11.71
C ALA A 141 15.68 -18.64 -12.81
N MET A 142 16.13 -18.62 -14.07
CA MET A 142 15.27 -18.27 -15.20
C MET A 142 14.15 -19.30 -15.44
N HIS A 143 14.42 -20.59 -15.25
CA HIS A 143 13.45 -21.69 -15.44
C HIS A 143 12.72 -22.12 -14.15
N GLY A 144 12.93 -21.40 -13.07
CA GLY A 144 12.26 -21.64 -11.78
C GLY A 144 11.97 -20.33 -11.08
N MET A 145 12.19 -20.32 -9.79
CA MET A 145 12.14 -19.10 -8.97
C MET A 145 13.50 -18.84 -8.33
N ALA A 146 14.12 -19.86 -7.75
CA ALA A 146 15.42 -19.78 -7.14
C ALA A 146 16.11 -21.16 -7.12
N VAL A 147 17.44 -21.17 -7.04
CA VAL A 147 18.27 -22.33 -6.74
C VAL A 147 19.03 -22.01 -5.47
N LEU A 148 19.04 -22.93 -4.53
CA LEU A 148 19.72 -22.79 -3.26
C LEU A 148 21.14 -23.35 -3.33
N SER A 149 22.04 -22.88 -2.48
CA SER A 149 23.41 -23.44 -2.38
C SER A 149 23.44 -24.93 -2.00
N THR A 150 22.35 -25.45 -1.45
CA THR A 150 22.13 -26.87 -1.19
C THR A 150 21.82 -27.70 -2.43
N GLY A 151 21.64 -27.08 -3.61
CA GLY A 151 21.18 -27.73 -4.83
C GLY A 151 19.65 -27.84 -4.97
N GLU A 152 18.88 -27.47 -3.94
CA GLU A 152 17.42 -27.47 -4.01
C GLU A 152 16.93 -26.41 -5.00
N LYS A 153 15.96 -26.77 -5.85
CA LYS A 153 15.32 -25.86 -6.81
C LYS A 153 13.94 -25.46 -6.33
N CYS A 154 13.70 -24.17 -6.24
CA CYS A 154 12.40 -23.60 -5.95
C CYS A 154 11.66 -23.34 -7.26
N GLU A 155 10.54 -24.02 -7.48
CA GLU A 155 9.74 -23.88 -8.70
C GLU A 155 8.90 -22.61 -8.72
N ASN A 156 8.62 -22.11 -9.92
CA ASN A 156 7.66 -21.02 -10.12
C ASN A 156 6.27 -21.61 -10.42
N PRO A 157 5.26 -21.42 -9.55
CA PRO A 157 3.92 -21.99 -9.74
C PRO A 157 3.16 -21.44 -10.96
N GLY A 158 3.67 -20.41 -11.62
CA GLY A 158 3.07 -19.89 -12.86
C GLY A 158 1.66 -19.31 -12.71
N TYR A 159 1.28 -18.77 -11.57
CA TYR A 159 -0.08 -18.28 -11.29
C TYR A 159 -0.65 -17.31 -12.34
N TYR A 160 0.20 -16.53 -13.00
CA TYR A 160 -0.25 -15.67 -14.08
C TYR A 160 -0.69 -16.48 -15.30
N ARG A 161 0.06 -17.51 -15.69
CA ARG A 161 -0.27 -18.39 -16.82
C ARG A 161 -1.59 -19.11 -16.57
N GLN A 162 -1.80 -19.62 -15.35
CA GLN A 162 -3.07 -20.27 -14.94
C GLN A 162 -4.28 -19.31 -15.02
N ALA A 163 -4.07 -18.03 -14.74
CA ALA A 163 -5.14 -17.02 -14.79
C ALA A 163 -5.31 -16.36 -16.16
N GLN A 164 -4.43 -16.62 -17.13
CA GLN A 164 -4.31 -15.87 -18.38
C GLN A 164 -5.59 -15.95 -19.23
N GLU A 165 -6.18 -17.12 -19.38
CA GLU A 165 -7.42 -17.30 -20.15
C GLU A 165 -8.59 -16.52 -19.53
N ARG A 166 -8.76 -16.64 -18.21
CA ARG A 166 -9.80 -15.92 -17.48
C ARG A 166 -9.60 -14.41 -17.62
N LEU A 167 -8.37 -13.93 -17.47
CA LEU A 167 -8.03 -12.54 -17.61
C LEU A 167 -8.33 -12.04 -19.03
N GLY A 168 -7.94 -12.80 -20.04
CA GLY A 168 -8.23 -12.51 -21.46
C GLY A 168 -9.73 -12.40 -21.74
N ARG A 169 -10.54 -13.33 -21.20
CA ARG A 169 -12.02 -13.27 -21.31
C ARG A 169 -12.60 -12.00 -20.70
N GLU A 170 -12.16 -11.64 -19.49
CA GLU A 170 -12.65 -10.45 -18.81
C GLU A 170 -12.19 -9.15 -19.50
N HIS A 171 -11.00 -9.13 -20.09
CA HIS A 171 -10.52 -8.02 -20.91
C HIS A 171 -11.35 -7.86 -22.20
N ARG A 172 -11.61 -8.93 -22.93
CA ARG A 172 -12.49 -8.88 -24.13
C ARG A 172 -13.87 -8.34 -23.79
N ARG A 173 -14.49 -8.82 -22.70
CA ARG A 173 -15.78 -8.28 -22.23
C ARG A 173 -15.70 -6.79 -21.89
N MET A 174 -14.60 -6.34 -21.33
CA MET A 174 -14.40 -4.94 -20.99
C MET A 174 -14.25 -4.07 -22.25
N SER A 175 -13.57 -4.56 -23.30
CA SER A 175 -13.38 -3.83 -24.55
C SER A 175 -14.69 -3.61 -25.31
N HIS A 176 -15.66 -4.51 -25.18
CA HIS A 176 -17.00 -4.35 -25.76
C HIS A 176 -17.90 -3.36 -24.99
N CYS A 177 -17.48 -2.92 -23.78
CA CYS A 177 -18.27 -1.94 -23.03
C CYS A 177 -17.90 -0.50 -23.45
N ARG A 178 -18.92 0.36 -23.61
CA ARG A 178 -18.70 1.80 -23.83
C ARG A 178 -17.87 2.38 -22.68
N LYS A 179 -16.71 2.97 -22.99
CA LYS A 179 -15.82 3.62 -22.01
C LYS A 179 -16.60 4.63 -21.16
N GLY A 180 -16.38 4.61 -19.84
CA GLY A 180 -17.08 5.49 -18.90
C GLY A 180 -18.47 5.02 -18.46
N SER A 181 -19.10 4.05 -19.14
CA SER A 181 -20.42 3.53 -18.77
C SER A 181 -20.39 2.77 -17.44
N ARG A 182 -21.56 2.60 -16.82
CA ARG A 182 -21.71 1.80 -15.59
C ARG A 182 -21.27 0.34 -15.80
N ASN A 183 -21.55 -0.23 -16.97
CA ASN A 183 -21.13 -1.60 -17.31
C ASN A 183 -19.61 -1.69 -17.48
N TYR A 184 -18.99 -0.71 -18.11
CA TYR A 184 -17.52 -0.61 -18.18
C TYR A 184 -16.90 -0.58 -16.80
N GLN A 185 -17.41 0.21 -15.86
CA GLN A 185 -16.90 0.29 -14.49
C GLN A 185 -17.07 -1.03 -13.73
N LYS A 186 -18.21 -1.71 -13.91
CA LYS A 186 -18.42 -3.05 -13.33
C LYS A 186 -17.40 -4.07 -13.88
N GLN A 187 -17.18 -4.05 -15.19
CA GLN A 187 -16.27 -4.99 -15.85
C GLN A 187 -14.80 -4.69 -15.48
N LYS A 188 -14.41 -3.41 -15.40
CA LYS A 188 -13.10 -2.98 -14.92
C LYS A 188 -12.79 -3.53 -13.52
N ARG A 189 -13.77 -3.54 -12.62
CA ARG A 189 -13.61 -4.15 -11.29
C ARG A 189 -13.40 -5.66 -11.34
N LYS A 190 -14.05 -6.39 -12.27
CA LYS A 190 -13.84 -7.83 -12.46
C LYS A 190 -12.42 -8.13 -12.92
N VAL A 191 -11.91 -7.38 -13.91
CA VAL A 191 -10.52 -7.46 -14.36
C VAL A 191 -9.56 -7.19 -13.18
N ALA A 192 -9.81 -6.13 -12.41
CA ALA A 192 -9.00 -5.80 -11.24
C ALA A 192 -8.97 -6.92 -10.18
N ARG A 193 -10.10 -7.61 -9.96
CA ARG A 193 -10.17 -8.77 -9.05
C ARG A 193 -9.36 -9.96 -9.55
N CYS A 194 -9.31 -10.19 -10.86
CA CYS A 194 -8.45 -11.24 -11.42
C CYS A 194 -6.96 -10.93 -11.16
N HIS A 195 -6.53 -9.70 -11.39
CA HIS A 195 -5.17 -9.27 -11.07
C HIS A 195 -4.86 -9.34 -9.57
N GLU A 196 -5.82 -8.96 -8.72
CA GLU A 196 -5.68 -9.07 -7.27
C GLU A 196 -5.47 -10.52 -6.82
N MET A 197 -6.24 -11.46 -7.39
CA MET A 197 -6.10 -12.88 -7.09
C MET A 197 -4.68 -13.38 -7.41
N VAL A 198 -4.18 -13.12 -8.61
CA VAL A 198 -2.81 -13.50 -9.02
C VAL A 198 -1.75 -12.88 -8.11
N ARG A 199 -1.90 -11.59 -7.79
CA ARG A 199 -1.00 -10.87 -6.88
C ARG A 199 -0.97 -11.53 -5.50
N ASN A 200 -2.13 -11.88 -4.96
CA ASN A 200 -2.23 -12.48 -3.63
C ASN A 200 -1.66 -13.89 -3.60
N GLN A 201 -1.91 -14.70 -4.64
CA GLN A 201 -1.30 -16.02 -4.78
C GLN A 201 0.23 -15.94 -4.82
N ARG A 202 0.79 -15.02 -5.62
CA ARG A 202 2.23 -14.78 -5.67
C ARG A 202 2.81 -14.40 -4.31
N LYS A 203 2.17 -13.43 -3.62
CA LYS A 203 2.60 -13.01 -2.29
C LYS A 203 2.54 -14.15 -1.28
N ALA A 204 1.45 -14.91 -1.26
CA ALA A 204 1.30 -16.04 -0.35
C ALA A 204 2.38 -17.11 -0.58
N TYR A 205 2.70 -17.40 -1.84
CA TYR A 205 3.78 -18.33 -2.19
C TYR A 205 5.14 -17.82 -1.74
N GLN A 206 5.46 -16.56 -2.05
CA GLN A 206 6.72 -15.93 -1.63
C GLN A 206 6.89 -15.92 -0.12
N HIS A 207 5.84 -15.59 0.64
CA HIS A 207 5.88 -15.63 2.10
C HIS A 207 6.10 -17.04 2.65
N LYS A 208 5.41 -18.05 2.06
CA LYS A 208 5.63 -19.45 2.47
C LYS A 208 7.06 -19.88 2.17
N LEU A 209 7.58 -19.51 1.00
CA LEU A 209 8.95 -19.84 0.61
C LEU A 209 9.95 -19.16 1.53
N SER A 210 9.84 -17.84 1.75
CA SER A 210 10.76 -17.12 2.65
C SER A 210 10.73 -17.65 4.08
N PHE A 211 9.54 -18.02 4.59
CA PHE A 211 9.42 -18.64 5.92
C PHE A 211 10.07 -20.01 6.01
N ARG A 212 10.05 -20.79 4.91
CA ARG A 212 10.72 -22.10 4.87
C ARG A 212 12.24 -21.98 4.82
N LEU A 213 12.76 -20.89 4.22
CA LEU A 213 14.19 -20.67 4.01
C LEU A 213 14.85 -19.89 5.16
N ALA A 214 14.06 -19.25 6.04
CA ALA A 214 14.55 -18.55 7.23
C ALA A 214 14.61 -19.48 8.44
#